data_3df812ffaa1648da0534d1316400947e
#
_entry.id   3df812ffaa1648da0534d1316400947e
#
_cell.length_a   1.000
_cell.length_b   1.000
_cell.length_c   1.000
_cell.angle_alpha   90.00
_cell.angle_beta   90.00
_cell.angle_gamma   90.00
#
_symmetry.space_group_name_H-M   'P 1'
#
loop_
_entity.id
_entity.type
_entity.pdbx_description
1 polymer ?
#
loop_
_entity_poly.entity_id
_entity_poly.type
_entity_poly.pdbx_seq_one_letter_code
_entity_poly.pdbx_strand_id
1 'polypeptide(L)'
;MNKMKPKTKGVLPRLFKMIFRYYPVMLPITLGCMVISACVNAIPAIFLQKVIAVLQEAWETSNWNWSEISPQIFKIVFILVGLYITSLTTSFIFNQLIAIMTQGTLKKIRSEMFNKMQSLPIKYFDTHNHGDIMSHYTNDIDTLRQMISQSMPQLMMSGIV
;
A
#
# COMPACT_ATOMS: atom_id res chain seq x y z
N MET A 1 -11.51 16.65 34.73
CA MET A 1 -11.26 15.82 33.53
C MET A 1 -10.37 16.60 32.56
N ASN A 2 -9.08 16.37 32.64
CA ASN A 2 -8.10 17.10 31.83
C ASN A 2 -7.88 16.30 30.54
N LYS A 3 -8.55 16.70 29.47
CA LYS A 3 -8.36 16.10 28.13
C LYS A 3 -6.94 16.43 27.67
N MET A 4 -6.01 15.50 27.85
CA MET A 4 -4.73 15.56 27.19
C MET A 4 -4.97 15.52 25.67
N LYS A 5 -4.75 16.67 25.02
CA LYS A 5 -4.73 16.73 23.54
C LYS A 5 -3.64 15.77 23.05
N PRO A 6 -3.94 14.78 22.20
CA PRO A 6 -2.91 13.90 21.68
C PRO A 6 -1.90 14.74 20.89
N LYS A 7 -0.62 14.68 21.27
CA LYS A 7 0.48 15.21 20.48
C LYS A 7 0.65 14.34 19.24
N THR A 8 -0.19 14.55 18.23
CA THR A 8 -0.15 13.81 16.95
C THR A 8 1.08 14.17 16.10
N LYS A 9 1.77 15.27 16.45
CA LYS A 9 3.00 15.67 15.76
C LYS A 9 4.13 14.70 16.12
N GLY A 10 4.42 13.75 15.25
CA GLY A 10 5.56 12.85 15.35
C GLY A 10 5.27 11.35 15.49
N VAL A 11 4.01 10.91 15.47
CA VAL A 11 3.67 9.47 15.50
C VAL A 11 4.06 8.80 14.17
N LEU A 12 3.72 9.40 13.04
CA LEU A 12 4.08 8.88 11.71
C LEU A 12 5.59 8.68 11.53
N PRO A 13 6.46 9.69 11.77
CA PRO A 13 7.90 9.48 11.60
C PRO A 13 8.47 8.44 12.57
N ARG A 14 7.89 8.29 13.77
CA ARG A 14 8.30 7.22 14.71
C ARG A 14 7.91 5.84 14.20
N LEU A 15 6.72 5.69 13.62
CA LEU A 15 6.28 4.44 12.99
C LEU A 15 7.15 4.10 11.78
N PHE A 16 7.43 5.06 10.90
CA PHE A 16 8.36 4.88 9.77
C PHE A 16 9.74 4.44 10.24
N LYS A 17 10.30 5.13 11.24
CA LYS A 17 11.61 4.77 11.80
C LYS A 17 11.60 3.37 12.43
N MET A 18 10.51 2.96 13.06
CA MET A 18 10.35 1.64 13.66
C MET A 18 10.27 0.56 12.57
N ILE A 19 9.46 0.76 11.52
CA ILE A 19 9.34 -0.17 10.39
C ILE A 19 10.68 -0.28 9.67
N PHE A 20 11.36 0.84 9.42
CA PHE A 20 12.68 0.85 8.79
C PHE A 20 13.73 0.11 9.63
N ARG A 21 13.67 0.22 10.96
CA ARG A 21 14.57 -0.50 11.86
C ARG A 21 14.33 -2.01 11.85
N TYR A 22 13.07 -2.45 11.70
CA TYR A 22 12.71 -3.87 11.72
C TYR A 22 12.84 -4.53 10.35
N TYR A 23 12.61 -3.78 9.27
CA TYR A 23 12.61 -4.29 7.90
C TYR A 23 13.39 -3.38 6.94
N PRO A 24 14.72 -3.22 7.16
CA PRO A 24 15.54 -2.26 6.39
C PRO A 24 15.62 -2.59 4.89
N VAL A 25 15.47 -3.87 4.52
CA VAL A 25 15.53 -4.32 3.13
C VAL A 25 14.15 -4.36 2.48
N MET A 26 13.12 -4.76 3.22
CA MET A 26 11.76 -4.89 2.65
C MET A 26 11.15 -3.54 2.29
N LEU A 27 11.40 -2.51 3.08
CA LEU A 27 10.82 -1.17 2.86
C LEU A 27 11.28 -0.55 1.53
N PRO A 28 12.58 -0.49 1.17
CA PRO A 28 12.99 0.03 -0.13
C PRO A 28 12.50 -0.84 -1.30
N ILE A 29 12.37 -2.15 -1.13
CA ILE A 29 11.79 -3.04 -2.14
C ILE A 29 10.31 -2.71 -2.37
N THR A 30 9.54 -2.53 -1.29
CA THR A 30 8.12 -2.14 -1.43
C THR A 30 7.96 -0.77 -2.09
N LEU A 31 8.81 0.19 -1.78
CA LEU A 31 8.84 1.48 -2.45
C LEU A 31 9.16 1.35 -3.94
N GLY A 32 10.15 0.56 -4.29
CA GLY A 32 10.50 0.26 -5.67
C GLY A 32 9.35 -0.37 -6.45
N CYS A 33 8.70 -1.39 -5.88
CA CYS A 33 7.51 -2.02 -6.48
C CYS A 33 6.35 -1.02 -6.65
N MET A 34 6.20 -0.10 -5.70
CA MET A 34 5.17 0.95 -5.75
C MET A 34 5.39 1.91 -6.92
N VAL A 35 6.62 2.39 -7.10
CA VAL A 35 6.99 3.26 -8.21
C VAL A 35 6.80 2.54 -9.55
N ILE A 36 7.26 1.30 -9.67
CA ILE A 36 7.08 0.48 -10.87
C ILE A 36 5.59 0.31 -11.18
N SER A 37 4.78 -0.04 -10.18
CA SER A 37 3.33 -0.18 -10.34
C SER A 37 2.67 1.12 -10.80
N ALA A 38 3.05 2.26 -10.23
CA ALA A 38 2.54 3.57 -10.64
C ALA A 38 2.89 3.89 -12.11
N CYS A 39 4.15 3.67 -12.51
CA CYS A 39 4.58 3.86 -13.90
C CYS A 39 3.81 2.96 -14.86
N VAL A 40 3.68 1.66 -14.55
CA VAL A 40 2.98 0.70 -15.42
C VAL A 40 1.49 1.04 -15.53
N ASN A 41 0.85 1.52 -14.46
CA ASN A 41 -0.56 1.93 -14.48
C ASN A 41 -0.83 3.20 -15.31
N ALA A 42 0.18 4.04 -15.55
CA ALA A 42 0.04 5.22 -16.41
C ALA A 42 0.12 4.86 -17.93
N ILE A 43 0.79 3.78 -18.30
CA ILE A 43 1.03 3.39 -19.70
C ILE A 43 -0.27 3.09 -20.47
N PRO A 44 -1.30 2.42 -19.94
CA PRO A 44 -2.54 2.12 -20.66
C PRO A 44 -3.24 3.36 -21.24
N ALA A 45 -3.14 4.51 -20.56
CA ALA A 45 -3.73 5.75 -21.07
C ALA A 45 -3.11 6.19 -22.41
N ILE A 46 -1.79 6.05 -22.55
CA ILE A 46 -1.06 6.38 -23.78
C ILE A 46 -1.42 5.39 -24.90
N PHE A 47 -1.55 4.11 -24.58
CA PHE A 47 -1.94 3.09 -25.56
C PHE A 47 -3.39 3.24 -26.02
N LEU A 48 -4.31 3.61 -25.13
CA LEU A 48 -5.69 3.91 -25.49
C LEU A 48 -5.77 5.07 -26.48
N GLN A 49 -4.97 6.10 -26.27
CA GLN A 49 -4.86 7.23 -27.20
C GLN A 49 -4.39 6.78 -28.59
N LYS A 50 -3.41 5.85 -28.66
CA LYS A 50 -2.95 5.29 -29.93
C LYS A 50 -4.01 4.45 -30.62
N VAL A 51 -4.79 3.65 -29.89
CA VAL A 51 -5.91 2.88 -30.47
C VAL A 51 -6.96 3.82 -31.07
N ILE A 52 -7.31 4.88 -30.35
CA ILE A 52 -8.26 5.89 -30.84
C ILE A 52 -7.72 6.57 -32.10
N ALA A 53 -6.44 6.93 -32.13
CA ALA A 53 -5.81 7.55 -33.30
C ALA A 53 -5.88 6.65 -34.56
N VAL A 54 -5.57 5.35 -34.42
CA VAL A 54 -5.67 4.38 -35.52
C VAL A 54 -7.10 4.24 -36.03
N LEU A 55 -8.08 4.27 -35.12
CA LEU A 55 -9.50 4.20 -35.50
C LEU A 55 -9.98 5.49 -36.19
N GLN A 56 -9.52 6.65 -35.73
CA GLN A 56 -9.83 7.94 -36.36
C GLN A 56 -9.23 8.04 -37.77
N GLU A 57 -7.99 7.65 -37.96
CA GLU A 57 -7.32 7.62 -39.28
C GLU A 57 -8.05 6.70 -40.26
N ALA A 58 -8.49 5.53 -39.77
CA ALA A 58 -9.28 4.59 -40.57
C ALA A 58 -10.66 5.18 -40.95
N TRP A 59 -11.26 5.97 -40.08
CA TRP A 59 -12.54 6.62 -40.33
C TRP A 59 -12.42 7.77 -41.35
N GLU A 60 -11.41 8.62 -41.20
CA GLU A 60 -11.18 9.79 -42.08
C GLU A 60 -10.81 9.38 -43.52
N THR A 61 -10.07 8.28 -43.63
CA THR A 61 -9.59 7.81 -44.95
C THR A 61 -10.69 7.09 -45.78
N SER A 62 -11.88 6.90 -45.21
CA SER A 62 -13.03 6.16 -45.81
C SER A 62 -12.69 4.74 -46.29
N ASN A 63 -11.52 4.22 -45.92
CA ASN A 63 -10.96 2.95 -46.31
C ASN A 63 -11.02 1.96 -45.17
N TRP A 64 -12.25 1.55 -44.79
CA TRP A 64 -12.48 0.60 -43.70
C TRP A 64 -12.04 -0.81 -44.12
N ASN A 65 -10.73 -1.03 -44.28
CA ASN A 65 -10.17 -2.32 -44.61
C ASN A 65 -9.76 -3.06 -43.34
N TRP A 66 -10.67 -3.86 -42.77
CA TRP A 66 -10.46 -4.62 -41.56
C TRP A 66 -9.19 -5.47 -41.60
N SER A 67 -8.83 -5.95 -42.80
CA SER A 67 -7.64 -6.78 -43.00
C SER A 67 -6.31 -6.04 -42.73
N GLU A 68 -6.27 -4.73 -42.92
CA GLU A 68 -5.07 -3.91 -42.68
C GLU A 68 -5.01 -3.33 -41.27
N ILE A 69 -6.16 -3.03 -40.69
CA ILE A 69 -6.28 -2.39 -39.36
C ILE A 69 -6.17 -3.43 -38.24
N SER A 70 -6.72 -4.62 -38.43
CA SER A 70 -6.77 -5.67 -37.43
C SER A 70 -5.39 -6.05 -36.86
N PRO A 71 -4.31 -6.26 -37.66
CA PRO A 71 -3.02 -6.67 -37.10
C PRO A 71 -2.38 -5.58 -36.25
N GLN A 72 -2.62 -4.31 -36.57
CA GLN A 72 -2.12 -3.19 -35.75
C GLN A 72 -2.82 -3.13 -34.39
N ILE A 73 -4.13 -3.27 -34.40
CA ILE A 73 -4.94 -3.31 -33.16
C ILE A 73 -4.55 -4.52 -32.31
N PHE A 74 -4.44 -5.71 -32.90
CA PHE A 74 -4.04 -6.92 -32.18
C PHE A 74 -2.66 -6.79 -31.53
N LYS A 75 -1.69 -6.17 -32.23
CA LYS A 75 -0.36 -5.90 -31.67
C LYS A 75 -0.42 -5.00 -30.45
N ILE A 76 -1.19 -3.91 -30.52
CA ILE A 76 -1.37 -2.98 -29.41
C ILE A 76 -2.04 -3.68 -28.23
N VAL A 77 -3.11 -4.44 -28.47
CA VAL A 77 -3.84 -5.19 -27.45
C VAL A 77 -2.95 -6.23 -26.77
N PHE A 78 -2.13 -6.95 -27.54
CA PHE A 78 -1.21 -7.96 -27.00
C PHE A 78 -0.16 -7.33 -26.06
N ILE A 79 0.39 -6.17 -26.44
CA ILE A 79 1.31 -5.40 -25.59
C ILE A 79 0.60 -4.93 -24.33
N LEU A 80 -0.62 -4.42 -24.44
CA LEU A 80 -1.44 -3.99 -23.30
C LEU A 80 -1.69 -5.13 -22.31
N VAL A 81 -2.06 -6.31 -22.82
CA VAL A 81 -2.28 -7.50 -21.96
C VAL A 81 -0.99 -7.86 -21.21
N GLY A 82 0.16 -7.84 -21.88
CA GLY A 82 1.46 -8.08 -21.23
C GLY A 82 1.75 -7.06 -20.11
N LEU A 83 1.49 -5.79 -20.37
CA LEU A 83 1.66 -4.73 -19.36
C LEU A 83 0.70 -4.90 -18.18
N TYR A 84 -0.56 -5.26 -18.43
CA TYR A 84 -1.52 -5.53 -17.34
C TYR A 84 -1.11 -6.72 -16.48
N ILE A 85 -0.63 -7.81 -17.08
CA ILE A 85 -0.13 -8.97 -16.32
C ILE A 85 1.06 -8.56 -15.44
N THR A 86 1.97 -7.75 -15.96
CA THR A 86 3.12 -7.23 -15.20
C THR A 86 2.65 -6.34 -14.04
N SER A 87 1.67 -5.46 -14.28
CA SER A 87 1.08 -4.60 -13.25
C SER A 87 0.42 -5.40 -12.13
N LEU A 88 -0.39 -6.41 -12.49
CA LEU A 88 -1.06 -7.30 -11.52
C LEU A 88 -0.04 -8.06 -10.67
N THR A 89 1.01 -8.59 -11.29
CA THR A 89 2.05 -9.33 -10.58
C THR A 89 2.80 -8.42 -9.59
N THR A 90 3.18 -7.23 -10.04
CA THR A 90 3.87 -6.25 -9.18
C THR A 90 2.98 -5.78 -8.03
N SER A 91 1.70 -5.52 -8.30
CA SER A 91 0.72 -5.15 -7.26
C SER A 91 0.50 -6.26 -6.25
N PHE A 92 0.45 -7.52 -6.69
CA PHE A 92 0.34 -8.67 -5.81
C PHE A 92 1.55 -8.78 -4.87
N ILE A 93 2.76 -8.68 -5.42
CA ILE A 93 4.01 -8.73 -4.63
C ILE A 93 4.02 -7.59 -3.60
N PHE A 94 3.70 -6.39 -4.02
CA PHE A 94 3.62 -5.22 -3.15
C PHE A 94 2.64 -5.43 -1.99
N ASN A 95 1.42 -5.90 -2.25
CA ASN A 95 0.42 -6.15 -1.21
C ASN A 95 0.88 -7.24 -0.23
N GLN A 96 1.54 -8.31 -0.71
CA GLN A 96 2.09 -9.36 0.14
C GLN A 96 3.21 -8.83 1.05
N LEU A 97 4.11 -8.01 0.51
CA LEU A 97 5.20 -7.42 1.30
C LEU A 97 4.65 -6.50 2.41
N ILE A 98 3.66 -5.67 2.11
CA ILE A 98 3.00 -4.84 3.12
C ILE A 98 2.31 -5.70 4.18
N ALA A 99 1.61 -6.75 3.80
CA ALA A 99 0.94 -7.64 4.74
C ALA A 99 1.95 -8.29 5.71
N ILE A 100 3.07 -8.82 5.20
CA ILE A 100 4.13 -9.42 6.00
C ILE A 100 4.75 -8.40 6.96
N MET A 101 5.09 -7.21 6.47
CA MET A 101 5.65 -6.14 7.31
C MET A 101 4.69 -5.70 8.39
N THR A 102 3.40 -5.54 8.06
CA THR A 102 2.36 -5.15 9.00
C THR A 102 2.22 -6.20 10.10
N GLN A 103 2.01 -7.45 9.74
CA GLN A 103 1.83 -8.54 10.72
C GLN A 103 3.07 -8.73 11.60
N GLY A 104 4.26 -8.66 11.02
CA GLY A 104 5.51 -8.78 11.77
C GLY A 104 5.75 -7.60 12.73
N THR A 105 5.41 -6.38 12.32
CA THR A 105 5.48 -5.21 13.19
C THR A 105 4.49 -5.30 14.34
N LEU A 106 3.24 -5.69 14.06
CA LEU A 106 2.21 -5.86 15.08
C LEU A 106 2.56 -6.97 16.09
N LYS A 107 3.12 -8.08 15.61
CA LYS A 107 3.61 -9.16 16.50
C LYS A 107 4.65 -8.62 17.48
N LYS A 108 5.60 -7.81 17.01
CA LYS A 108 6.63 -7.20 17.87
C LYS A 108 6.02 -6.22 18.88
N ILE A 109 5.13 -5.35 18.43
CA ILE A 109 4.44 -4.40 19.31
C ILE A 109 3.66 -5.14 20.42
N ARG A 110 2.89 -6.17 20.03
CA ARG A 110 2.16 -6.99 21.03
C ARG A 110 3.09 -7.64 22.03
N SER A 111 4.22 -8.17 21.57
CA SER A 111 5.21 -8.78 22.46
C SER A 111 5.86 -7.78 23.42
N GLU A 112 6.21 -6.59 22.91
CA GLU A 112 6.74 -5.50 23.74
C GLU A 112 5.72 -5.00 24.76
N MET A 113 4.46 -4.84 24.35
CA MET A 113 3.37 -4.46 25.26
C MET A 113 3.14 -5.51 26.34
N PHE A 114 3.13 -6.79 25.97
CA PHE A 114 2.97 -7.89 26.91
C PHE A 114 4.10 -7.93 27.94
N ASN A 115 5.35 -7.86 27.48
CA ASN A 115 6.51 -7.81 28.36
C ASN A 115 6.48 -6.59 29.29
N LYS A 116 6.05 -5.45 28.77
CA LYS A 116 5.89 -4.24 29.58
C LYS A 116 4.80 -4.42 30.64
N MET A 117 3.69 -5.04 30.28
CA MET A 117 2.57 -5.31 31.18
C MET A 117 2.98 -6.25 32.33
N GLN A 118 3.76 -7.29 32.02
CA GLN A 118 4.29 -8.20 33.03
C GLN A 118 5.28 -7.53 34.02
N SER A 119 5.95 -6.47 33.59
CA SER A 119 6.88 -5.73 34.44
C SER A 119 6.20 -4.68 35.36
N LEU A 120 4.89 -4.48 35.22
CA LEU A 120 4.16 -3.53 36.05
C LEU A 120 3.84 -4.12 37.44
N PRO A 121 3.91 -3.30 38.52
CA PRO A 121 3.54 -3.76 39.84
C PRO A 121 2.02 -4.07 39.94
N ILE A 122 1.65 -5.03 40.77
CA ILE A 122 0.24 -5.45 40.98
C ILE A 122 -0.65 -4.25 41.31
N LYS A 123 -0.15 -3.29 42.07
CA LYS A 123 -0.85 -2.04 42.42
C LYS A 123 -1.38 -1.27 41.20
N TYR A 124 -0.69 -1.39 40.04
CA TYR A 124 -1.15 -0.76 38.81
C TYR A 124 -2.47 -1.37 38.32
N PHE A 125 -2.59 -2.69 38.39
CA PHE A 125 -3.81 -3.41 37.98
C PHE A 125 -4.98 -3.20 38.95
N ASP A 126 -4.70 -2.98 40.24
CA ASP A 126 -5.71 -2.69 41.22
C ASP A 126 -6.30 -1.27 41.11
N THR A 127 -5.51 -0.35 40.53
CA THR A 127 -5.89 1.07 40.42
C THR A 127 -6.44 1.45 39.04
N HIS A 128 -6.29 0.60 38.04
CA HIS A 128 -6.74 0.85 36.67
C HIS A 128 -7.82 -0.14 36.25
N ASN A 129 -8.77 0.33 35.44
CA ASN A 129 -9.84 -0.52 34.97
C ASN A 129 -9.26 -1.58 33.98
N HIS A 130 -9.52 -2.84 34.25
CA HIS A 130 -9.07 -3.95 33.41
C HIS A 130 -9.60 -3.84 31.97
N GLY A 131 -10.81 -3.29 31.78
CA GLY A 131 -11.39 -3.04 30.47
C GLY A 131 -10.59 -2.03 29.64
N ASP A 132 -10.09 -0.97 30.27
CA ASP A 132 -9.26 0.04 29.59
C ASP A 132 -7.91 -0.53 29.16
N ILE A 133 -7.28 -1.34 30.04
CA ILE A 133 -6.01 -2.01 29.71
C ILE A 133 -6.22 -2.96 28.52
N MET A 134 -7.32 -3.71 28.52
CA MET A 134 -7.64 -4.65 27.45
C MET A 134 -8.00 -3.94 26.14
N SER A 135 -8.69 -2.79 26.24
CA SER A 135 -8.99 -1.95 25.08
C SER A 135 -7.73 -1.44 24.37
N HIS A 136 -6.72 -1.00 25.13
CA HIS A 136 -5.42 -0.63 24.55
C HIS A 136 -4.73 -1.81 23.86
N TYR A 137 -4.86 -3.01 24.40
CA TYR A 137 -4.24 -4.20 23.83
C TYR A 137 -4.96 -4.73 22.59
N THR A 138 -6.24 -4.47 22.43
CA THR A 138 -7.06 -4.92 21.29
C THR A 138 -7.31 -3.79 20.28
N ASN A 139 -8.04 -2.75 20.68
CA ASN A 139 -8.53 -1.72 19.78
C ASN A 139 -7.41 -0.81 19.25
N ASP A 140 -6.46 -0.42 20.09
CA ASP A 140 -5.36 0.45 19.67
C ASP A 140 -4.43 -0.30 18.70
N ILE A 141 -4.19 -1.58 18.94
CA ILE A 141 -3.40 -2.42 18.01
C ILE A 141 -4.11 -2.61 16.67
N ASP A 142 -5.42 -2.79 16.65
CA ASP A 142 -6.17 -2.90 15.39
C ASP A 142 -6.19 -1.56 14.64
N THR A 143 -6.27 -0.44 15.33
CA THR A 143 -6.12 0.89 14.75
C THR A 143 -4.73 1.08 14.14
N LEU A 144 -3.67 0.65 14.83
CA LEU A 144 -2.30 0.65 14.30
C LEU A 144 -2.16 -0.26 13.07
N ARG A 145 -2.81 -1.41 13.07
CA ARG A 145 -2.86 -2.31 11.91
C ARG A 145 -3.44 -1.61 10.70
N GLN A 146 -4.61 -0.98 10.86
CA GLN A 146 -5.27 -0.25 9.79
C GLN A 146 -4.40 0.91 9.28
N MET A 147 -3.74 1.62 10.18
CA MET A 147 -2.86 2.72 9.84
C MET A 147 -1.63 2.27 9.04
N ILE A 148 -0.99 1.16 9.42
CA ILE A 148 0.19 0.64 8.73
C ILE A 148 -0.19 -0.01 7.39
N SER A 149 -1.27 -0.80 7.34
CA SER A 149 -1.65 -1.55 6.14
C SER A 149 -2.39 -0.74 5.08
N GLN A 150 -3.06 0.33 5.45
CA GLN A 150 -3.89 1.13 4.54
C GLN A 150 -3.42 2.57 4.41
N SER A 151 -3.32 3.30 5.51
CA SER A 151 -3.04 4.73 5.46
C SER A 151 -1.63 5.07 5.03
N MET A 152 -0.63 4.29 5.46
CA MET A 152 0.76 4.51 5.06
C MET A 152 1.00 4.29 3.56
N PRO A 153 0.60 3.14 2.98
CA PRO A 153 0.74 2.94 1.54
C PRO A 153 0.03 4.01 0.73
N GLN A 154 -1.15 4.42 1.16
CA GLN A 154 -1.94 5.44 0.46
C GLN A 154 -1.26 6.83 0.48
N LEU A 155 -0.67 7.23 1.62
CA LEU A 155 0.12 8.45 1.71
C LEU A 155 1.37 8.41 0.83
N MET A 156 2.05 7.26 0.75
CA MET A 156 3.21 7.06 -0.11
C MET A 156 2.82 7.14 -1.58
N MET A 157 1.72 6.49 -1.98
CA MET A 157 1.19 6.56 -3.36
C MET A 157 0.81 7.98 -3.75
N SER A 158 0.11 8.72 -2.88
CA SER A 158 -0.27 10.11 -3.16
C SER A 158 0.91 11.08 -3.25
N GLY A 159 2.06 10.72 -2.70
CA GLY A 159 3.30 11.49 -2.84
C GLY A 159 4.11 11.16 -4.11
N ILE A 160 3.80 10.06 -4.80
CA ILE A 160 4.47 9.61 -6.04
C ILE A 160 3.67 10.04 -7.27
N VAL A 161 2.35 10.10 -7.17
CA VAL A 161 1.43 10.52 -8.24
C VAL A 161 1.25 12.02 -8.26
#